data_882b403d7be08084d120f8d5762b5621
#
_entry.id   882b403d7be08084d120f8d5762b5621
#
_cell.length_a   1.000
_cell.length_b   1.000
_cell.length_c   1.000
_cell.angle_alpha   90.00
_cell.angle_beta   90.00
_cell.angle_gamma   90.00
#
_symmetry.space_group_name_H-M   'P 1'
#
loop_
_entity.id
_entity.type
_entity.pdbx_description
1 polymer ?
#
loop_
_entity_poly.entity_id
_entity_poly.type
_entity_poly.pdbx_seq_one_letter_code
_entity_poly.pdbx_strand_id
1 'polypeptide(L)'
;MYANWKIDTILEILKKAGAIALAESSHLSPELKPDHSIVTAADKKIEALLATYFDRPACGSYMIGEESVESKSEEELAAALQSPCCYIVDPIDGTAPYAIGLPVWGCSIGLLEHGVLTEGAIYQAGLDVAYITCRGTVWTAKNLQSDTPEVLPLEPVKLPWSPAYPIAISSKGAKKWRLDFKNQVFAWACCVGDYGAMLSGRVLGCFHAAKLWDIAGGFPLLKNAGFVIRYQDGREFDFNVVKSGAFNLAPGERRWYHKNTVVIAPDEEVAQKIWAGITITEKE
;
A
#
# COMPACT_ATOMS: atom_id res chain seq x y z
N MET A 1 -12.72 -12.22 -16.09
CA MET A 1 -12.68 -10.75 -15.84
C MET A 1 -13.67 -10.49 -14.73
N TYR A 2 -13.18 -10.22 -13.52
CA TYR A 2 -14.06 -10.10 -12.36
C TYR A 2 -14.81 -8.77 -12.44
N ALA A 3 -16.13 -8.85 -12.34
CA ALA A 3 -17.04 -7.77 -12.67
C ALA A 3 -16.94 -6.52 -11.79
N ASN A 4 -16.16 -6.57 -10.70
CA ASN A 4 -16.15 -5.53 -9.67
C ASN A 4 -14.93 -4.60 -9.69
N TRP A 5 -13.82 -4.91 -10.40
CA TRP A 5 -12.69 -4.00 -10.53
C TRP A 5 -12.89 -3.08 -11.74
N LYS A 6 -13.59 -1.98 -11.51
CA LYS A 6 -13.83 -0.90 -12.48
C LYS A 6 -13.42 0.41 -11.85
N ILE A 7 -12.81 1.29 -12.64
CA ILE A 7 -12.31 2.58 -12.18
C ILE A 7 -13.40 3.33 -11.39
N ASP A 8 -14.55 3.57 -11.98
CA ASP A 8 -15.62 4.35 -11.36
C ASP A 8 -16.10 3.72 -10.04
N THR A 9 -16.24 2.39 -10.00
CA THR A 9 -16.68 1.67 -8.80
C THR A 9 -15.66 1.79 -7.66
N ILE A 10 -14.38 1.57 -7.95
CA ILE A 10 -13.31 1.64 -6.92
C ILE A 10 -13.11 3.09 -6.46
N LEU A 11 -13.13 4.06 -7.38
CA LEU A 11 -13.03 5.47 -7.02
C LEU A 11 -14.19 5.93 -6.15
N GLU A 12 -15.42 5.49 -6.42
CA GLU A 12 -16.57 5.79 -5.58
C GLU A 12 -16.42 5.19 -4.16
N ILE A 13 -15.93 3.97 -4.05
CA ILE A 13 -15.65 3.33 -2.75
C ILE A 13 -14.56 4.10 -2.00
N LEU A 14 -13.45 4.46 -2.67
CA LEU A 14 -12.38 5.26 -2.08
C LEU A 14 -12.86 6.65 -1.66
N LYS A 15 -13.73 7.30 -2.45
CA LYS A 15 -14.37 8.57 -2.08
C LYS A 15 -15.14 8.46 -0.77
N LYS A 16 -15.95 7.40 -0.62
CA LYS A 16 -16.70 7.14 0.63
C LYS A 16 -15.78 6.86 1.81
N ALA A 17 -14.73 6.05 1.61
CA ALA A 17 -13.72 5.77 2.63
C ALA A 17 -13.01 7.05 3.09
N GLY A 18 -12.56 7.88 2.15
CA GLY A 18 -11.95 9.17 2.44
C GLY A 18 -12.88 10.15 3.15
N ALA A 19 -14.16 10.19 2.79
CA ALA A 19 -15.13 11.03 3.47
C ALA A 19 -15.30 10.63 4.94
N ILE A 20 -15.32 9.32 5.25
CA ILE A 20 -15.32 8.83 6.64
C ILE A 20 -14.06 9.27 7.37
N ALA A 21 -12.88 9.05 6.78
CA ALA A 21 -11.61 9.40 7.39
C ALA A 21 -11.52 10.91 7.69
N LEU A 22 -11.92 11.76 6.73
CA LEU A 22 -11.93 13.22 6.90
C LEU A 22 -12.91 13.67 7.99
N ALA A 23 -14.08 13.07 8.07
CA ALA A 23 -15.06 13.38 9.12
C ALA A 23 -14.56 12.99 10.52
N GLU A 24 -13.91 11.81 10.66
CA GLU A 24 -13.37 11.34 11.93
C GLU A 24 -12.09 12.09 12.35
N SER A 25 -11.36 12.71 11.42
CA SER A 25 -10.10 13.40 11.70
C SER A 25 -10.21 14.57 12.67
N SER A 26 -11.41 15.11 12.90
CA SER A 26 -11.69 16.15 13.88
C SER A 26 -11.83 15.63 15.33
N HIS A 27 -11.94 14.31 15.51
CA HIS A 27 -12.20 13.67 16.81
C HIS A 27 -11.27 12.48 17.04
N LEU A 28 -9.97 12.68 16.81
CA LEU A 28 -8.97 11.63 16.90
C LEU A 28 -8.86 11.10 18.33
N SER A 29 -9.10 9.80 18.49
CA SER A 29 -8.91 9.05 19.73
C SER A 29 -8.18 7.77 19.40
N PRO A 30 -6.83 7.80 19.34
CA PRO A 30 -6.04 6.63 18.98
C PRO A 30 -6.07 5.58 20.10
N GLU A 31 -6.24 4.33 19.73
CA GLU A 31 -6.11 3.16 20.59
C GLU A 31 -4.85 2.39 20.22
N LEU A 32 -4.18 1.77 21.19
CA LEU A 32 -3.04 0.87 20.93
C LEU A 32 -3.54 -0.57 20.80
N LYS A 33 -3.15 -1.22 19.70
CA LYS A 33 -3.32 -2.67 19.53
C LYS A 33 -2.30 -3.45 20.39
N PRO A 34 -2.49 -4.76 20.61
CA PRO A 34 -1.52 -5.57 21.35
C PRO A 34 -0.10 -5.58 20.80
N ASP A 35 0.06 -5.38 19.49
CA ASP A 35 1.35 -5.25 18.79
C ASP A 35 1.94 -3.82 18.85
N HIS A 36 1.36 -2.93 19.65
CA HIS A 36 1.70 -1.51 19.79
C HIS A 36 1.47 -0.66 18.53
N SER A 37 0.79 -1.18 17.52
CA SER A 37 0.30 -0.34 16.42
C SER A 37 -0.92 0.48 16.86
N ILE A 38 -1.20 1.56 16.13
CA ILE A 38 -2.31 2.46 16.41
C ILE A 38 -3.51 2.07 15.55
N VAL A 39 -4.71 2.14 16.13
CA VAL A 39 -5.98 2.04 15.43
C VAL A 39 -6.90 3.18 15.87
N THR A 40 -7.75 3.64 14.98
CA THR A 40 -8.76 4.67 15.27
C THR A 40 -10.17 4.17 14.94
N ALA A 41 -11.18 4.93 15.36
CA ALA A 41 -12.56 4.64 14.97
C ALA A 41 -12.77 4.71 13.44
N ALA A 42 -11.98 5.53 12.75
CA ALA A 42 -12.03 5.65 11.30
C ALA A 42 -11.61 4.34 10.62
N ASP A 43 -10.52 3.70 11.06
CA ASP A 43 -10.05 2.41 10.51
C ASP A 43 -11.18 1.38 10.54
N LYS A 44 -11.80 1.19 11.71
CA LYS A 44 -12.89 0.22 11.91
C LYS A 44 -14.12 0.54 11.03
N LYS A 45 -14.51 1.82 10.91
CA LYS A 45 -15.66 2.25 10.08
C LYS A 45 -15.39 2.07 8.60
N ILE A 46 -14.20 2.41 8.14
CA ILE A 46 -13.81 2.27 6.73
C ILE A 46 -13.74 0.78 6.36
N GLU A 47 -13.12 -0.05 7.19
CA GLU A 47 -13.04 -1.48 6.90
C GLU A 47 -14.42 -2.13 6.87
N ALA A 48 -15.32 -1.76 7.80
CA ALA A 48 -16.71 -2.21 7.76
C ALA A 48 -17.43 -1.78 6.47
N LEU A 49 -17.20 -0.55 5.98
CA LEU A 49 -17.69 -0.11 4.67
C LEU A 49 -17.14 -0.97 3.54
N LEU A 50 -15.82 -1.18 3.48
CA LEU A 50 -15.17 -1.97 2.43
C LEU A 50 -15.68 -3.42 2.41
N ALA A 51 -15.92 -4.01 3.58
CA ALA A 51 -16.48 -5.35 3.69
C ALA A 51 -17.86 -5.49 3.03
N THR A 52 -18.72 -4.46 3.06
CA THR A 52 -20.01 -4.48 2.37
C THR A 52 -19.90 -4.63 0.85
N TYR A 53 -18.78 -4.19 0.27
CA TYR A 53 -18.50 -4.29 -1.17
C TYR A 53 -17.74 -5.56 -1.53
N PHE A 54 -16.80 -5.97 -0.71
CA PHE A 54 -15.77 -6.95 -1.08
C PHE A 54 -15.92 -8.31 -0.39
N ASP A 55 -16.41 -8.37 0.85
CA ASP A 55 -16.50 -9.63 1.61
C ASP A 55 -17.85 -10.31 1.40
N ARG A 56 -17.96 -11.04 0.29
CA ARG A 56 -19.17 -11.79 -0.12
C ARG A 56 -18.80 -13.20 -0.54
N PRO A 57 -18.40 -14.08 0.40
CA PRO A 57 -17.91 -15.42 0.11
C PRO A 57 -18.90 -16.27 -0.70
N ALA A 58 -20.22 -16.11 -0.47
CA ALA A 58 -21.27 -16.78 -1.24
C ALA A 58 -21.23 -16.45 -2.74
N CYS A 59 -20.62 -15.34 -3.14
CA CYS A 59 -20.40 -14.91 -4.50
C CYS A 59 -18.96 -15.12 -4.99
N GLY A 60 -18.11 -15.81 -4.21
CA GLY A 60 -16.71 -16.05 -4.53
C GLY A 60 -15.80 -14.81 -4.39
N SER A 61 -16.25 -13.77 -3.68
CA SER A 61 -15.50 -12.56 -3.37
C SER A 61 -15.14 -12.56 -1.90
N TYR A 62 -13.86 -12.36 -1.59
CA TYR A 62 -13.32 -12.36 -0.24
C TYR A 62 -12.58 -11.06 0.05
N MET A 63 -12.48 -10.71 1.33
CA MET A 63 -11.68 -9.59 1.79
C MET A 63 -10.74 -10.03 2.92
N ILE A 64 -9.50 -9.58 2.87
CA ILE A 64 -8.54 -9.64 3.98
C ILE A 64 -8.17 -8.20 4.30
N GLY A 65 -8.57 -7.72 5.48
CA GLY A 65 -8.33 -6.37 5.94
C GLY A 65 -7.48 -6.36 7.22
N GLU A 66 -6.72 -5.31 7.42
CA GLU A 66 -5.83 -5.18 8.58
C GLU A 66 -6.56 -5.33 9.93
N GLU A 67 -7.78 -4.78 10.02
CA GLU A 67 -8.50 -4.70 11.30
C GLU A 67 -9.33 -5.96 11.61
N SER A 68 -9.75 -6.70 10.57
CA SER A 68 -10.63 -7.87 10.73
C SER A 68 -9.94 -9.21 10.52
N VAL A 69 -8.71 -9.23 10.02
CA VAL A 69 -8.01 -10.48 9.64
C VAL A 69 -7.89 -11.47 10.79
N GLU A 70 -7.66 -10.99 12.01
CA GLU A 70 -7.53 -11.85 13.21
C GLU A 70 -8.86 -12.51 13.63
N SER A 71 -9.99 -12.03 13.11
CA SER A 71 -11.31 -12.61 13.38
C SER A 71 -11.70 -13.74 12.41
N LYS A 72 -10.92 -13.94 11.34
CA LYS A 72 -11.18 -14.97 10.32
C LYS A 72 -10.49 -16.28 10.68
N SER A 73 -11.17 -17.40 10.37
CA SER A 73 -10.59 -18.74 10.54
C SER A 73 -9.47 -19.01 9.51
N GLU A 74 -8.60 -19.96 9.80
CA GLU A 74 -7.52 -20.36 8.87
C GLU A 74 -8.09 -20.91 7.55
N GLU A 75 -9.23 -21.60 7.60
CA GLU A 75 -9.92 -22.11 6.42
C GLU A 75 -10.45 -20.97 5.54
N GLU A 76 -11.05 -19.94 6.15
CA GLU A 76 -11.52 -18.75 5.45
C GLU A 76 -10.35 -17.99 4.79
N LEU A 77 -9.25 -17.81 5.51
CA LEU A 77 -8.05 -17.14 5.00
C LEU A 77 -7.40 -17.92 3.86
N ALA A 78 -7.29 -19.24 3.98
CA ALA A 78 -6.76 -20.10 2.93
C ALA A 78 -7.65 -20.08 1.68
N ALA A 79 -8.99 -20.12 1.85
CA ALA A 79 -9.95 -20.00 0.75
C ALA A 79 -9.86 -18.62 0.07
N ALA A 80 -9.77 -17.54 0.84
CA ALA A 80 -9.62 -16.19 0.34
C ALA A 80 -8.36 -16.04 -0.52
N LEU A 81 -7.20 -16.44 0.00
CA LEU A 81 -5.92 -16.32 -0.71
C LEU A 81 -5.84 -17.11 -2.02
N GLN A 82 -6.58 -18.22 -2.13
CA GLN A 82 -6.62 -19.05 -3.35
C GLN A 82 -7.78 -18.72 -4.28
N SER A 83 -8.70 -17.86 -3.83
CA SER A 83 -9.91 -17.52 -4.58
C SER A 83 -9.57 -16.76 -5.86
N PRO A 84 -10.47 -16.78 -6.82
CA PRO A 84 -10.33 -15.96 -8.02
C PRO A 84 -10.50 -14.46 -7.74
N CYS A 85 -11.00 -14.07 -6.57
CA CYS A 85 -11.24 -12.67 -6.22
C CYS A 85 -11.11 -12.47 -4.72
N CYS A 86 -9.96 -11.95 -4.28
CA CYS A 86 -9.72 -11.55 -2.90
C CYS A 86 -9.20 -10.10 -2.86
N TYR A 87 -9.88 -9.26 -2.12
CA TYR A 87 -9.45 -7.89 -1.89
C TYR A 87 -8.59 -7.82 -0.63
N ILE A 88 -7.41 -7.24 -0.76
CA ILE A 88 -6.51 -6.96 0.36
C ILE A 88 -6.63 -5.48 0.67
N VAL A 89 -7.04 -5.13 1.87
CA VAL A 89 -7.35 -3.73 2.20
C VAL A 89 -6.61 -3.25 3.45
N ASP A 90 -6.17 -2.01 3.39
CA ASP A 90 -5.77 -1.20 4.53
C ASP A 90 -6.70 0.03 4.57
N PRO A 91 -7.54 0.15 5.60
CA PRO A 91 -8.49 1.26 5.69
C PRO A 91 -7.79 2.61 5.85
N ILE A 92 -6.72 2.69 6.67
CA ILE A 92 -5.88 3.87 6.85
C ILE A 92 -4.43 3.45 7.00
N ASP A 93 -3.74 3.24 5.87
CA ASP A 93 -2.28 3.18 5.89
C ASP A 93 -1.72 4.53 6.37
N GLY A 94 -0.84 4.47 7.35
CA GLY A 94 -0.36 5.66 8.03
C GLY A 94 -1.28 6.10 9.18
N THR A 95 -1.83 5.17 9.96
CA THR A 95 -2.66 5.49 11.14
C THR A 95 -1.91 6.38 12.13
N ALA A 96 -0.59 6.23 12.30
CA ALA A 96 0.20 7.08 13.20
C ALA A 96 0.23 8.56 12.76
N PRO A 97 0.60 8.93 11.53
CA PRO A 97 0.48 10.32 11.06
C PRO A 97 -0.98 10.81 11.02
N TYR A 98 -1.95 9.95 10.67
CA TYR A 98 -3.37 10.29 10.74
C TYR A 98 -3.78 10.71 12.16
N ALA A 99 -3.42 9.91 13.16
CA ALA A 99 -3.79 10.13 14.57
C ALA A 99 -3.24 11.44 15.16
N ILE A 100 -2.22 12.03 14.56
CA ILE A 100 -1.66 13.34 14.97
C ILE A 100 -2.03 14.46 14.01
N GLY A 101 -2.95 14.23 13.08
CA GLY A 101 -3.47 15.26 12.18
C GLY A 101 -2.57 15.63 10.99
N LEU A 102 -1.57 14.80 10.65
CA LEU A 102 -0.77 15.02 9.43
C LEU A 102 -1.54 14.48 8.20
N PRO A 103 -1.42 15.12 7.02
CA PRO A 103 -2.14 14.70 5.81
C PRO A 103 -1.46 13.54 5.06
N VAL A 104 -0.54 12.82 5.69
CA VAL A 104 0.25 11.73 5.10
C VAL A 104 -0.35 10.38 5.53
N TRP A 105 -1.46 10.03 4.93
CA TRP A 105 -2.19 8.77 5.15
C TRP A 105 -3.11 8.50 3.96
N GLY A 106 -3.59 7.28 3.86
CA GLY A 106 -4.53 6.93 2.79
C GLY A 106 -5.12 5.54 2.90
N CYS A 107 -6.12 5.26 2.06
CA CYS A 107 -6.72 3.95 1.92
C CYS A 107 -5.99 3.17 0.82
N SER A 108 -5.75 1.88 1.04
CA SER A 108 -5.11 0.94 0.11
C SER A 108 -6.06 -0.22 -0.19
N ILE A 109 -6.24 -0.54 -1.48
CA ILE A 109 -7.03 -1.69 -1.95
C ILE A 109 -6.23 -2.42 -3.02
N GLY A 110 -5.91 -3.69 -2.81
CA GLY A 110 -5.30 -4.58 -3.81
C GLY A 110 -6.25 -5.70 -4.21
N LEU A 111 -6.20 -6.14 -5.46
CA LEU A 111 -6.92 -7.33 -5.94
C LEU A 111 -5.95 -8.49 -6.11
N LEU A 112 -6.22 -9.57 -5.39
CA LEU A 112 -5.59 -10.86 -5.56
C LEU A 112 -6.48 -11.76 -6.43
N GLU A 113 -5.94 -12.28 -7.53
CA GLU A 113 -6.58 -13.26 -8.39
C GLU A 113 -5.78 -14.57 -8.33
N HIS A 114 -6.34 -15.61 -7.72
CA HIS A 114 -5.66 -16.90 -7.51
C HIS A 114 -4.27 -16.76 -6.85
N GLY A 115 -4.18 -15.87 -5.85
CA GLY A 115 -2.95 -15.62 -5.12
C GLY A 115 -1.96 -14.67 -5.80
N VAL A 116 -2.29 -14.14 -6.98
CA VAL A 116 -1.47 -13.15 -7.70
C VAL A 116 -2.06 -11.76 -7.50
N LEU A 117 -1.24 -10.82 -7.07
CA LEU A 117 -1.62 -9.42 -6.94
C LEU A 117 -1.62 -8.75 -8.32
N THR A 118 -2.82 -8.46 -8.86
CA THR A 118 -3.01 -8.04 -10.26
C THR A 118 -3.36 -6.57 -10.41
N GLU A 119 -4.22 -6.05 -9.55
CA GLU A 119 -4.67 -4.66 -9.62
C GLU A 119 -4.51 -3.99 -8.25
N GLY A 120 -4.37 -2.67 -8.25
CA GLY A 120 -4.24 -1.90 -7.02
C GLY A 120 -4.81 -0.49 -7.13
N ALA A 121 -5.25 0.03 -6.00
CA ALA A 121 -5.69 1.41 -5.87
C ALA A 121 -5.27 1.97 -4.51
N ILE A 122 -4.89 3.24 -4.50
CA ILE A 122 -4.60 4.01 -3.29
C ILE A 122 -5.30 5.35 -3.36
N TYR A 123 -5.69 5.87 -2.20
CA TYR A 123 -6.30 7.20 -2.09
C TYR A 123 -5.71 7.97 -0.92
N GLN A 124 -5.02 9.06 -1.23
CA GLN A 124 -4.49 10.03 -0.27
C GLN A 124 -5.55 11.10 -0.02
N ALA A 125 -6.47 10.85 0.92
CA ALA A 125 -7.62 11.74 1.11
C ALA A 125 -7.22 13.13 1.63
N GLY A 126 -6.14 13.24 2.39
CA GLY A 126 -5.59 14.54 2.82
C GLY A 126 -5.07 15.41 1.67
N LEU A 127 -4.74 14.82 0.51
CA LEU A 127 -4.33 15.50 -0.72
C LEU A 127 -5.41 15.47 -1.81
N ASP A 128 -6.49 14.74 -1.57
CA ASP A 128 -7.59 14.49 -2.49
C ASP A 128 -7.16 13.93 -3.85
N VAL A 129 -6.21 12.98 -3.83
CA VAL A 129 -5.66 12.31 -5.02
C VAL A 129 -5.71 10.80 -4.85
N ALA A 130 -6.31 10.12 -5.83
CA ALA A 130 -6.30 8.66 -5.93
C ALA A 130 -5.52 8.19 -7.16
N TYR A 131 -4.97 6.99 -7.06
CA TYR A 131 -4.36 6.26 -8.16
C TYR A 131 -4.99 4.87 -8.23
N ILE A 132 -5.25 4.38 -9.45
CA ILE A 132 -5.86 3.08 -9.67
C ILE A 132 -5.30 2.43 -10.93
N THR A 133 -5.03 1.13 -10.88
CA THR A 133 -4.74 0.35 -12.09
C THR A 133 -6.02 -0.14 -12.75
N CYS A 134 -6.03 -0.19 -14.06
CA CYS A 134 -7.04 -0.89 -14.82
C CYS A 134 -6.44 -1.37 -16.14
N ARG A 135 -6.39 -2.69 -16.34
CA ARG A 135 -5.92 -3.32 -17.59
C ARG A 135 -4.53 -2.87 -18.01
N GLY A 136 -3.59 -2.79 -17.08
CA GLY A 136 -2.21 -2.41 -17.35
C GLY A 136 -1.97 -0.89 -17.44
N THR A 137 -3.00 -0.07 -17.35
CA THR A 137 -2.89 1.39 -17.30
C THR A 137 -3.08 1.87 -15.87
N VAL A 138 -2.27 2.84 -15.45
CA VAL A 138 -2.47 3.58 -14.20
C VAL A 138 -3.28 4.84 -14.50
N TRP A 139 -4.29 5.08 -13.69
CA TRP A 139 -5.13 6.27 -13.73
C TRP A 139 -4.91 7.09 -12.46
N THR A 140 -4.98 8.39 -12.59
CA THR A 140 -5.04 9.32 -11.45
C THR A 140 -6.41 9.99 -11.40
N ALA A 141 -6.95 10.16 -10.19
CA ALA A 141 -8.16 10.93 -9.94
C ALA A 141 -7.82 12.03 -8.95
N LYS A 142 -7.99 13.29 -9.36
CA LYS A 142 -7.81 14.48 -8.51
C LYS A 142 -9.15 15.06 -8.14
N ASN A 143 -9.19 15.74 -6.98
CA ASN A 143 -10.41 16.32 -6.43
C ASN A 143 -11.53 15.26 -6.31
N LEU A 144 -11.17 14.07 -5.80
CA LEU A 144 -12.08 12.93 -5.76
C LEU A 144 -13.31 13.20 -4.88
N GLN A 145 -13.18 14.08 -3.85
CA GLN A 145 -14.31 14.48 -3.01
C GLN A 145 -15.30 15.41 -3.72
N SER A 146 -14.91 16.03 -4.83
CA SER A 146 -15.81 16.88 -5.63
C SER A 146 -16.89 16.07 -6.37
N ASP A 147 -17.90 16.77 -6.92
CA ASP A 147 -18.90 16.16 -7.80
C ASP A 147 -18.36 15.87 -9.22
N THR A 148 -17.26 16.51 -9.58
CA THR A 148 -16.63 16.40 -10.90
C THR A 148 -15.12 16.12 -10.75
N PRO A 149 -14.72 14.92 -10.31
CA PRO A 149 -13.32 14.58 -10.20
C PRO A 149 -12.64 14.54 -11.58
N GLU A 150 -11.39 14.95 -11.62
CA GLU A 150 -10.57 14.84 -12.83
C GLU A 150 -9.93 13.45 -12.88
N VAL A 151 -10.35 12.59 -13.80
CA VAL A 151 -9.83 11.22 -13.95
C VAL A 151 -9.11 11.09 -15.29
N LEU A 152 -7.79 10.88 -15.24
CA LEU A 152 -6.92 10.83 -16.42
C LEU A 152 -5.92 9.67 -16.32
N PRO A 153 -5.46 9.11 -17.44
CA PRO A 153 -4.29 8.24 -17.45
C PRO A 153 -3.10 8.95 -16.80
N LEU A 154 -2.37 8.24 -15.95
CA LEU A 154 -1.16 8.76 -15.32
C LEU A 154 0.00 8.73 -16.32
N GLU A 155 0.66 9.86 -16.48
CA GLU A 155 1.99 9.93 -17.08
C GLU A 155 3.03 9.96 -15.94
N PRO A 156 3.69 8.83 -15.62
CA PRO A 156 4.56 8.75 -14.46
C PRO A 156 5.83 9.57 -14.65
N VAL A 157 6.17 10.39 -13.67
CA VAL A 157 7.42 11.14 -13.65
C VAL A 157 8.49 10.30 -12.98
N LYS A 158 9.44 9.79 -13.77
CA LYS A 158 10.59 9.05 -13.29
C LYS A 158 11.77 9.98 -13.05
N LEU A 159 12.17 10.12 -11.79
CA LEU A 159 13.28 10.97 -11.40
C LEU A 159 14.63 10.27 -11.67
N PRO A 160 15.62 10.95 -12.30
CA PRO A 160 16.96 10.40 -12.42
C PRO A 160 17.70 10.42 -11.07
N TRP A 161 18.69 9.56 -10.90
CA TRP A 161 19.53 9.60 -9.71
C TRP A 161 20.15 10.99 -9.48
N SER A 162 19.81 11.57 -8.35
CA SER A 162 20.38 12.85 -7.91
C SER A 162 20.21 13.02 -6.39
N PRO A 163 21.19 13.57 -5.68
CA PRO A 163 21.04 13.92 -4.26
C PRO A 163 19.95 14.99 -3.99
N ALA A 164 19.50 15.69 -5.01
CA ALA A 164 18.43 16.68 -4.92
C ALA A 164 17.04 16.06 -4.64
N TYR A 165 16.86 14.78 -4.96
CA TYR A 165 15.58 14.10 -4.78
C TYR A 165 15.58 13.24 -3.51
N PRO A 166 14.55 13.32 -2.67
CA PRO A 166 14.48 12.54 -1.44
C PRO A 166 14.22 11.06 -1.72
N ILE A 167 14.59 10.22 -0.74
CA ILE A 167 14.28 8.79 -0.68
C ILE A 167 13.39 8.56 0.53
N ALA A 168 12.31 7.79 0.36
CA ALA A 168 11.44 7.41 1.46
C ALA A 168 11.86 6.07 2.07
N ILE A 169 11.70 5.93 3.39
CA ILE A 169 12.03 4.71 4.11
C ILE A 169 10.95 4.38 5.15
N SER A 170 10.86 3.09 5.48
CA SER A 170 10.00 2.69 6.59
C SER A 170 10.52 3.22 7.93
N SER A 171 9.61 3.41 8.91
CA SER A 171 9.97 3.77 10.28
C SER A 171 10.93 2.77 10.94
N LYS A 172 10.81 1.48 10.61
CA LYS A 172 11.74 0.42 11.05
C LYS A 172 13.13 0.65 10.45
N GLY A 173 13.18 0.94 9.15
CA GLY A 173 14.44 1.25 8.46
C GLY A 173 15.14 2.46 9.03
N ALA A 174 14.40 3.52 9.34
CA ALA A 174 14.95 4.72 9.98
C ALA A 174 15.61 4.44 11.34
N LYS A 175 15.15 3.42 12.06
CA LYS A 175 15.70 3.05 13.38
C LYS A 175 16.85 2.05 13.33
N LYS A 176 16.93 1.22 12.27
CA LYS A 176 17.76 0.00 12.25
C LYS A 176 18.78 -0.06 11.11
N TRP A 177 18.69 0.83 10.11
CA TRP A 177 19.57 0.79 8.95
C TRP A 177 20.53 1.97 8.94
N ARG A 178 21.77 1.70 8.57
CA ARG A 178 22.73 2.75 8.25
C ARG A 178 22.55 3.13 6.77
N LEU A 179 22.41 4.42 6.52
CA LEU A 179 22.23 5.01 5.20
C LEU A 179 23.46 5.81 4.81
N ASP A 180 24.04 5.49 3.64
CA ASP A 180 25.26 6.11 3.13
C ASP A 180 25.03 6.71 1.73
N PHE A 181 24.03 7.58 1.63
CA PHE A 181 23.77 8.44 0.47
C PHE A 181 23.46 9.87 0.91
N LYS A 182 23.67 10.83 -0.01
CA LYS A 182 23.53 12.28 0.29
C LYS A 182 22.08 12.78 0.19
N ASN A 183 21.16 11.94 -0.26
CA ASN A 183 19.76 12.29 -0.42
C ASN A 183 19.09 12.58 0.93
N GLN A 184 18.15 13.52 0.94
CA GLN A 184 17.24 13.66 2.08
C GLN A 184 16.44 12.37 2.26
N VAL A 185 16.16 12.00 3.49
CA VAL A 185 15.42 10.78 3.83
C VAL A 185 14.16 11.14 4.58
N PHE A 186 13.03 10.61 4.11
CA PHE A 186 11.74 10.75 4.76
C PHE A 186 11.24 9.40 5.29
N ALA A 187 10.77 9.39 6.53
CA ALA A 187 10.15 8.24 7.18
C ALA A 187 8.74 8.63 7.64
N TRP A 188 7.79 8.62 6.72
CA TRP A 188 6.42 9.09 6.99
C TRP A 188 5.54 8.06 7.72
N ALA A 189 6.01 6.82 7.86
CA ALA A 189 5.24 5.72 8.40
C ALA A 189 3.90 5.48 7.63
N CYS A 190 3.96 5.63 6.31
CA CYS A 190 2.80 5.49 5.42
C CYS A 190 3.28 5.06 4.02
N CYS A 191 2.99 3.83 3.64
CA CYS A 191 3.35 3.28 2.34
C CYS A 191 2.56 3.95 1.19
N VAL A 192 1.26 4.24 1.40
CA VAL A 192 0.44 4.99 0.45
C VAL A 192 1.02 6.38 0.19
N GLY A 193 1.57 7.03 1.24
CA GLY A 193 2.28 8.31 1.13
C GLY A 193 3.51 8.21 0.24
N ASP A 194 4.34 7.18 0.47
CA ASP A 194 5.55 6.93 -0.30
C ASP A 194 5.23 6.65 -1.78
N TYR A 195 4.25 5.78 -2.05
CA TYR A 195 3.85 5.41 -3.42
C TYR A 195 3.26 6.58 -4.20
N GLY A 196 2.35 7.34 -3.57
CA GLY A 196 1.78 8.53 -4.20
C GLY A 196 2.83 9.61 -4.50
N ALA A 197 3.83 9.77 -3.61
CA ALA A 197 4.95 10.67 -3.84
C ALA A 197 5.86 10.20 -4.98
N MET A 198 6.08 8.88 -5.14
CA MET A 198 6.80 8.32 -6.29
C MET A 198 6.04 8.52 -7.59
N LEU A 199 4.75 8.16 -7.63
CA LEU A 199 3.89 8.29 -8.83
C LEU A 199 3.78 9.75 -9.30
N SER A 200 3.86 10.71 -8.38
CA SER A 200 3.83 12.14 -8.68
C SER A 200 5.22 12.79 -8.90
N GLY A 201 6.30 12.00 -8.92
CA GLY A 201 7.66 12.50 -9.16
C GLY A 201 8.21 13.39 -8.04
N ARG A 202 7.83 13.16 -6.78
CA ARG A 202 8.32 13.92 -5.61
C ARG A 202 9.40 13.20 -4.83
N VAL A 203 9.45 11.87 -4.94
CA VAL A 203 10.40 11.00 -4.25
C VAL A 203 11.08 10.12 -5.28
N LEU A 204 12.40 9.98 -5.18
CA LEU A 204 13.22 9.21 -6.11
C LEU A 204 12.93 7.72 -6.01
N GLY A 205 12.77 7.21 -4.81
CA GLY A 205 12.51 5.80 -4.54
C GLY A 205 12.14 5.59 -3.10
N CYS A 206 11.73 4.38 -2.79
CA CYS A 206 11.47 3.99 -1.40
C CYS A 206 11.94 2.55 -1.14
N PHE A 207 12.11 2.22 0.14
CA PHE A 207 12.44 0.86 0.55
C PHE A 207 11.83 0.49 1.88
N HIS A 208 11.22 -0.69 1.91
CA HIS A 208 10.54 -1.21 3.10
C HIS A 208 10.45 -2.74 3.14
N ALA A 209 10.21 -3.24 4.34
CA ALA A 209 9.57 -4.52 4.61
C ALA A 209 8.26 -4.21 5.34
N ALA A 210 7.13 -4.47 4.70
CA ALA A 210 5.81 -4.04 5.14
C ALA A 210 4.84 -5.23 5.19
N LYS A 211 3.65 -5.05 5.75
CA LYS A 211 2.59 -6.04 5.74
C LYS A 211 1.94 -6.12 4.35
N LEU A 212 1.18 -7.18 4.10
CA LEU A 212 0.55 -7.42 2.79
C LEU A 212 -0.39 -6.28 2.37
N TRP A 213 -1.19 -5.74 3.27
CA TRP A 213 -2.14 -4.66 2.99
C TRP A 213 -1.47 -3.30 2.75
N ASP A 214 -0.29 -3.04 3.36
CA ASP A 214 0.49 -1.83 3.11
C ASP A 214 0.96 -1.74 1.65
N ILE A 215 1.21 -2.90 1.00
CA ILE A 215 1.77 -2.96 -0.36
C ILE A 215 0.74 -3.30 -1.44
N ALA A 216 -0.38 -3.92 -1.05
CA ALA A 216 -1.30 -4.52 -2.02
C ALA A 216 -1.93 -3.50 -2.97
N GLY A 217 -2.27 -2.30 -2.50
CA GLY A 217 -2.77 -1.24 -3.37
C GLY A 217 -1.68 -0.57 -4.20
N GLY A 218 -0.47 -0.45 -3.66
CA GLY A 218 0.60 0.35 -4.27
C GLY A 218 1.47 -0.39 -5.29
N PHE A 219 1.84 -1.65 -5.04
CA PHE A 219 2.79 -2.35 -5.90
C PHE A 219 2.29 -2.57 -7.34
N PRO A 220 1.01 -2.94 -7.59
CA PRO A 220 0.50 -2.99 -8.94
C PRO A 220 0.55 -1.62 -9.66
N LEU A 221 0.31 -0.52 -8.94
CA LEU A 221 0.42 0.83 -9.49
C LEU A 221 1.85 1.12 -9.95
N LEU A 222 2.83 0.91 -9.08
CA LEU A 222 4.24 1.17 -9.37
C LEU A 222 4.76 0.29 -10.52
N LYS A 223 4.39 -1.01 -10.54
CA LYS A 223 4.72 -1.90 -11.64
C LYS A 223 4.17 -1.41 -12.97
N ASN A 224 2.87 -1.09 -13.04
CA ASN A 224 2.22 -0.63 -14.26
C ASN A 224 2.68 0.79 -14.69
N ALA A 225 3.13 1.61 -13.74
CA ALA A 225 3.82 2.87 -14.01
C ALA A 225 5.29 2.68 -14.45
N GLY A 226 5.76 1.43 -14.53
CA GLY A 226 7.09 1.06 -15.02
C GLY A 226 8.22 1.28 -14.02
N PHE A 227 7.93 1.38 -12.71
CA PHE A 227 8.94 1.33 -11.67
C PHE A 227 9.42 -0.11 -11.47
N VAL A 228 10.66 -0.27 -11.03
CA VAL A 228 11.23 -1.57 -10.66
C VAL A 228 11.09 -1.81 -9.16
N ILE A 229 10.82 -3.06 -8.77
CA ILE A 229 10.74 -3.50 -7.38
C ILE A 229 11.75 -4.63 -7.21
N ARG A 230 12.82 -4.40 -6.44
CA ARG A 230 13.98 -5.28 -6.39
C ARG A 230 14.38 -5.66 -4.97
N TYR A 231 14.71 -6.93 -4.80
CA TYR A 231 15.44 -7.42 -3.64
C TYR A 231 16.91 -7.00 -3.69
N GLN A 232 17.62 -7.15 -2.58
CA GLN A 232 19.03 -6.83 -2.49
C GLN A 232 19.91 -7.67 -3.45
N ASP A 233 19.50 -8.89 -3.74
CA ASP A 233 20.19 -9.79 -4.68
C ASP A 233 19.84 -9.52 -6.17
N GLY A 234 19.08 -8.47 -6.44
CA GLY A 234 18.66 -8.04 -7.78
C GLY A 234 17.42 -8.75 -8.32
N ARG A 235 16.90 -9.78 -7.65
CA ARG A 235 15.65 -10.44 -8.08
C ARG A 235 14.47 -9.48 -8.06
N GLU A 236 13.58 -9.67 -9.02
CA GLU A 236 12.31 -8.95 -9.06
C GLU A 236 11.33 -9.44 -7.99
N PHE A 237 10.52 -8.53 -7.47
CA PHE A 237 9.42 -8.89 -6.59
C PHE A 237 8.43 -9.80 -7.32
N ASP A 238 8.09 -10.92 -6.69
CA ASP A 238 7.10 -11.86 -7.23
C ASP A 238 5.70 -11.50 -6.73
N PHE A 239 4.83 -11.11 -7.65
CA PHE A 239 3.45 -10.74 -7.38
C PHE A 239 2.55 -11.92 -6.99
N ASN A 240 3.03 -13.16 -7.09
CA ASN A 240 2.33 -14.31 -6.54
C ASN A 240 2.56 -14.39 -5.02
N VAL A 241 1.67 -13.78 -4.26
CA VAL A 241 1.75 -13.70 -2.79
C VAL A 241 1.78 -15.08 -2.14
N VAL A 242 1.03 -16.05 -2.69
CA VAL A 242 0.87 -17.37 -2.11
C VAL A 242 2.05 -18.30 -2.44
N LYS A 243 2.49 -18.33 -3.71
CA LYS A 243 3.51 -19.29 -4.18
C LYS A 243 4.94 -18.78 -4.07
N SER A 244 5.15 -17.48 -4.04
CA SER A 244 6.50 -16.90 -3.96
C SER A 244 7.25 -17.25 -2.68
N GLY A 245 6.51 -17.56 -1.59
CA GLY A 245 7.08 -17.70 -0.27
C GLY A 245 7.64 -16.39 0.33
N ALA A 246 7.35 -15.25 -0.31
CA ALA A 246 7.86 -13.94 0.07
C ALA A 246 7.20 -13.37 1.34
N PHE A 247 6.02 -13.85 1.68
CA PHE A 247 5.27 -13.42 2.86
C PHE A 247 5.22 -14.50 3.94
N ASN A 248 5.12 -14.07 5.20
CA ASN A 248 4.78 -14.93 6.31
C ASN A 248 3.26 -15.10 6.36
N LEU A 249 2.73 -16.12 5.70
CA LEU A 249 1.29 -16.38 5.67
C LEU A 249 0.82 -17.33 6.78
N ALA A 250 1.74 -18.11 7.37
CA ALA A 250 1.45 -18.98 8.50
C ALA A 250 1.23 -18.17 9.78
N PRO A 251 0.41 -18.68 10.73
CA PRO A 251 0.24 -18.06 12.03
C PRO A 251 1.57 -17.81 12.76
N GLY A 252 1.69 -16.66 13.44
CA GLY A 252 2.88 -16.26 14.19
C GLY A 252 3.02 -14.73 14.28
N GLU A 253 3.94 -14.26 15.11
CA GLU A 253 4.13 -12.82 15.42
C GLU A 253 4.39 -11.93 14.19
N ARG A 254 4.97 -12.49 13.14
CA ARG A 254 5.26 -11.74 11.90
C ARG A 254 4.35 -12.15 10.74
N ARG A 255 3.19 -12.67 11.03
CA ARG A 255 2.21 -13.01 10.00
C ARG A 255 1.89 -11.77 9.14
N TRP A 256 1.68 -11.98 7.85
CA TRP A 256 1.40 -10.98 6.82
C TRP A 256 2.58 -10.09 6.43
N TYR A 257 3.69 -10.13 7.17
CA TYR A 257 4.89 -9.37 6.79
C TYR A 257 5.58 -9.98 5.58
N HIS A 258 6.04 -9.09 4.70
CA HIS A 258 7.03 -9.45 3.69
C HIS A 258 8.35 -9.85 4.39
N LYS A 259 8.97 -10.95 3.96
CA LYS A 259 10.15 -11.54 4.65
C LYS A 259 11.41 -10.73 4.49
N ASN A 260 11.52 -10.02 3.36
CA ASN A 260 12.72 -9.28 2.99
C ASN A 260 12.38 -7.82 2.68
N THR A 261 13.38 -6.96 2.79
CA THR A 261 13.28 -5.58 2.30
C THR A 261 13.32 -5.55 0.77
N VAL A 262 12.53 -4.69 0.16
CA VAL A 262 12.58 -4.36 -1.26
C VAL A 262 12.85 -2.88 -1.46
N VAL A 263 13.56 -2.55 -2.54
CA VAL A 263 13.70 -1.20 -3.07
C VAL A 263 12.75 -1.03 -4.24
N ILE A 264 12.05 0.08 -4.28
CA ILE A 264 11.24 0.53 -5.41
C ILE A 264 11.93 1.77 -6.00
N ALA A 265 12.16 1.77 -7.30
CA ALA A 265 12.94 2.81 -7.97
C ALA A 265 12.44 3.04 -9.42
N PRO A 266 12.79 4.17 -10.05
CA PRO A 266 12.43 4.47 -11.44
C PRO A 266 12.99 3.46 -12.45
N ASP A 267 14.17 2.91 -12.17
CA ASP A 267 14.89 1.95 -13.00
C ASP A 267 15.91 1.13 -12.19
N GLU A 268 16.59 0.21 -12.88
CA GLU A 268 17.57 -0.70 -12.27
C GLU A 268 18.81 0.03 -11.73
N GLU A 269 19.27 1.07 -12.41
CA GLU A 269 20.45 1.83 -11.99
C GLU A 269 20.18 2.53 -10.65
N VAL A 270 19.03 3.17 -10.52
CA VAL A 270 18.62 3.85 -9.28
C VAL A 270 18.40 2.82 -8.17
N ALA A 271 17.77 1.68 -8.44
CA ALA A 271 17.59 0.61 -7.47
C ALA A 271 18.92 0.11 -6.90
N GLN A 272 19.91 -0.14 -7.76
CA GLN A 272 21.26 -0.56 -7.34
C GLN A 272 21.96 0.50 -6.50
N LYS A 273 21.85 1.78 -6.86
CA LYS A 273 22.44 2.89 -6.09
C LYS A 273 21.81 3.04 -4.71
N ILE A 274 20.48 2.88 -4.60
CA ILE A 274 19.79 2.87 -3.31
C ILE A 274 20.30 1.68 -2.48
N TRP A 275 20.33 0.46 -3.04
CA TRP A 275 20.83 -0.72 -2.32
C TRP A 275 22.28 -0.57 -1.87
N ALA A 276 23.16 -0.01 -2.70
CA ALA A 276 24.55 0.23 -2.35
C ALA A 276 24.73 1.18 -1.17
N GLY A 277 23.78 2.09 -0.95
CA GLY A 277 23.78 3.05 0.16
C GLY A 277 23.09 2.54 1.43
N ILE A 278 22.62 1.27 1.48
CA ILE A 278 21.91 0.72 2.65
C ILE A 278 22.74 -0.39 3.28
N THR A 279 23.01 -0.26 4.58
CA THR A 279 23.54 -1.35 5.41
C THR A 279 22.47 -1.75 6.43
N ILE A 280 21.96 -2.97 6.30
CA ILE A 280 21.04 -3.55 7.28
C ILE A 280 21.87 -4.01 8.47
N THR A 281 21.69 -3.39 9.63
CA THR A 281 22.52 -3.60 10.83
C THR A 281 21.99 -4.71 11.74
N GLU A 282 20.74 -5.15 11.55
CA GLU A 282 20.15 -6.29 12.25
C GLU A 282 19.58 -7.27 11.23
N LYS A 283 19.73 -8.58 11.48
CA LYS A 283 19.01 -9.60 10.72
C LYS A 283 17.50 -9.39 10.98
N GLU A 284 16.77 -9.30 9.90
CA GLU A 284 15.31 -9.16 9.92
C GLU A 284 14.62 -10.37 10.55
#